data_7c182dd351b40f3ea2b7620c174bc49e
#
_entry.id   7c182dd351b40f3ea2b7620c174bc49e
#
_cell.length_a   1.000
_cell.length_b   1.000
_cell.length_c   1.000
_cell.angle_alpha   90.00
_cell.angle_beta   90.00
_cell.angle_gamma   90.00
#
_symmetry.space_group_name_H-M   'P 1'
#
loop_
_entity.id
_entity.type
_entity.pdbx_description
1 polymer ?
#
loop_
_entity_poly.entity_id
_entity_poly.type
_entity_poly.pdbx_seq_one_letter_code
_entity_poly.pdbx_strand_id
1 'polypeptide(L)'
;MIGEETTASCYERLVTMSPINNEKLEKLAELSVNTGVGLQRGQNLLITAPSDALPLVRLIAKHAYKAGAGLVTPFFSDNEITLARYKYASDDSFDVAADWLYKGMGEAFDNNTARMAIAGDDPMLLSAMDPEKVARANKANSKAYKPAREKITQFDINWNIIAWPGLAWAKRMFPDLPEAEAQSRLAEAIFMASRVNADDPVEAWKTHNQKLKEKREWLNQKDFKEIRFKGPGTDLKVGLADDHEWMGGASMSQNGVICNPNIPSEEVFTTPHALSVEGHVSSTKPLSHQGTLIDNIRVIFEKGTITEAKATKGETVLNKVLDSDEGARRLGEVALVPNSSPISKSGLLFYNTLFDENAACHIALGQCYSKCFKGEKNLSASEISSKGGNSSMIHIDWMIGSGEIDIDGFGKDGDKVPIFRKGEWVD
;
A
#
# COMPACT_ATOMS: atom_id res chain seq x y z
N MET A 1 -19.32 -54.62 4.35
CA MET A 1 -19.55 -53.40 5.15
C MET A 1 -18.18 -52.93 5.67
N ILE A 2 -17.52 -52.10 4.91
CA ILE A 2 -16.30 -51.38 5.34
C ILE A 2 -16.69 -49.92 5.30
N GLY A 3 -16.56 -49.27 6.47
CA GLY A 3 -17.23 -48.06 6.85
C GLY A 3 -16.86 -46.82 6.03
N GLU A 4 -17.86 -46.02 5.79
CA GLU A 4 -17.81 -44.60 5.34
C GLU A 4 -17.41 -43.65 6.48
N GLU A 5 -16.45 -44.03 7.30
CA GLU A 5 -15.82 -43.08 8.22
C GLU A 5 -14.45 -42.78 7.65
N THR A 6 -14.22 -41.55 7.18
CA THR A 6 -12.87 -40.98 7.32
C THR A 6 -12.52 -39.74 6.48
N THR A 7 -13.32 -39.30 5.55
CA THR A 7 -12.94 -38.09 4.79
C THR A 7 -13.36 -36.79 5.49
N ALA A 8 -14.51 -36.75 6.15
CA ALA A 8 -14.98 -35.60 6.92
C ALA A 8 -14.11 -35.35 8.18
N SER A 9 -13.75 -36.42 8.90
CA SER A 9 -12.96 -36.36 10.14
C SER A 9 -11.53 -35.84 9.92
N CYS A 10 -10.92 -36.14 8.78
CA CYS A 10 -9.56 -35.67 8.47
C CYS A 10 -9.59 -34.17 8.07
N TYR A 11 -10.64 -33.75 7.36
CA TYR A 11 -10.82 -32.32 6.97
C TYR A 11 -11.17 -31.44 8.20
N GLU A 12 -12.02 -31.93 9.10
CA GLU A 12 -12.36 -31.26 10.36
C GLU A 12 -11.16 -31.17 11.31
N ARG A 13 -10.31 -32.21 11.39
CA ARG A 13 -9.08 -32.18 12.20
C ARG A 13 -8.03 -31.22 11.65
N LEU A 14 -7.91 -31.06 10.33
CA LEU A 14 -7.02 -30.06 9.71
C LEU A 14 -7.53 -28.63 9.93
N VAL A 15 -8.84 -28.43 9.96
CA VAL A 15 -9.47 -27.12 10.24
C VAL A 15 -9.26 -26.69 11.71
N THR A 16 -9.20 -27.63 12.65
CA THR A 16 -8.97 -27.33 14.08
C THR A 16 -7.52 -27.05 14.43
N MET A 17 -6.56 -27.19 13.51
CA MET A 17 -5.12 -26.96 13.74
C MET A 17 -4.57 -25.72 13.01
N SER A 18 -5.41 -24.94 12.31
CA SER A 18 -4.94 -23.70 11.69
C SER A 18 -4.58 -22.66 12.75
N PRO A 19 -3.38 -22.06 12.70
CA PRO A 19 -3.01 -20.97 13.60
C PRO A 19 -3.81 -19.70 13.35
N ILE A 20 -4.60 -19.65 12.27
CA ILE A 20 -5.39 -18.50 11.84
C ILE A 20 -6.86 -18.77 12.18
N ASN A 21 -7.53 -17.80 12.80
CA ASN A 21 -8.95 -17.88 13.13
C ASN A 21 -9.82 -17.88 11.86
N ASN A 22 -10.52 -19.00 11.61
CA ASN A 22 -11.32 -19.21 10.40
C ASN A 22 -12.52 -18.27 10.30
N GLU A 23 -13.18 -17.91 11.40
CA GLU A 23 -14.30 -16.97 11.41
C GLU A 23 -13.84 -15.58 10.99
N LYS A 24 -12.71 -15.11 11.53
CA LYS A 24 -12.13 -13.81 11.13
C LYS A 24 -11.65 -13.84 9.68
N LEU A 25 -11.12 -14.97 9.22
CA LEU A 25 -10.72 -15.13 7.82
C LEU A 25 -11.93 -15.07 6.86
N GLU A 26 -13.06 -15.66 7.23
CA GLU A 26 -14.33 -15.54 6.49
C GLU A 26 -14.80 -14.09 6.44
N LYS A 27 -14.75 -13.35 7.57
CA LYS A 27 -15.10 -11.91 7.63
C LYS A 27 -14.17 -11.08 6.75
N LEU A 28 -12.86 -11.37 6.73
CA LEU A 28 -11.90 -10.68 5.86
C LEU A 28 -12.23 -10.92 4.37
N ALA A 29 -12.55 -12.16 4.01
CA ALA A 29 -12.94 -12.49 2.63
C ALA A 29 -14.22 -11.77 2.19
N GLU A 30 -15.24 -11.73 3.04
CA GLU A 30 -16.49 -11.01 2.79
C GLU A 30 -16.24 -9.50 2.64
N LEU A 31 -15.49 -8.90 3.57
CA LEU A 31 -15.08 -7.50 3.53
C LEU A 31 -14.35 -7.15 2.22
N SER A 32 -13.42 -8.01 1.81
CA SER A 32 -12.62 -7.79 0.60
C SER A 32 -13.46 -7.76 -0.66
N VAL A 33 -14.51 -8.58 -0.74
CA VAL A 33 -15.41 -8.64 -1.90
C VAL A 33 -16.38 -7.48 -1.90
N ASN A 34 -17.04 -7.21 -0.77
CA ASN A 34 -18.15 -6.26 -0.70
C ASN A 34 -17.65 -4.81 -0.61
N THR A 35 -16.65 -4.55 0.24
CA THR A 35 -16.13 -3.21 0.49
C THR A 35 -14.81 -2.98 -0.24
N GLY A 36 -13.91 -3.97 -0.19
CA GLY A 36 -12.60 -3.89 -0.81
C GLY A 36 -12.71 -3.61 -2.31
N VAL A 37 -13.02 -4.61 -3.08
CA VAL A 37 -13.14 -4.48 -4.54
C VAL A 37 -14.50 -3.95 -4.98
N GLY A 38 -15.54 -4.01 -4.14
CA GLY A 38 -16.90 -3.58 -4.50
C GLY A 38 -17.48 -4.36 -5.69
N LEU A 39 -17.28 -5.69 -5.70
CA LEU A 39 -17.54 -6.54 -6.85
C LEU A 39 -18.99 -6.42 -7.35
N GLN A 40 -19.17 -6.21 -8.64
CA GLN A 40 -20.47 -6.06 -9.27
C GLN A 40 -21.00 -7.39 -9.83
N ARG A 41 -22.33 -7.54 -9.87
CA ARG A 41 -22.96 -8.72 -10.47
C ARG A 41 -22.57 -8.88 -11.93
N GLY A 42 -22.13 -10.09 -12.31
CA GLY A 42 -21.63 -10.42 -13.65
C GLY A 42 -20.20 -9.99 -13.92
N GLN A 43 -19.56 -9.22 -13.02
CA GLN A 43 -18.18 -8.82 -13.16
C GLN A 43 -17.23 -10.00 -12.86
N ASN A 44 -16.17 -10.13 -13.65
CA ASN A 44 -15.11 -11.09 -13.38
C ASN A 44 -14.15 -10.55 -12.30
N LEU A 45 -13.48 -11.45 -11.59
CA LEU A 45 -12.47 -11.12 -10.58
C LEU A 45 -11.16 -11.84 -10.87
N LEU A 46 -10.09 -11.08 -11.06
CA LEU A 46 -8.72 -11.59 -11.13
C LEU A 46 -8.06 -11.41 -9.75
N ILE A 47 -7.51 -12.51 -9.21
CA ILE A 47 -6.83 -12.52 -7.92
C ILE A 47 -5.36 -12.88 -8.13
N THR A 48 -4.45 -12.09 -7.56
CA THR A 48 -3.03 -12.47 -7.42
C THR A 48 -2.71 -12.71 -5.95
N ALA A 49 -2.07 -13.83 -5.61
CA ALA A 49 -1.84 -14.23 -4.24
C ALA A 49 -0.58 -15.10 -4.10
N PRO A 50 0.09 -15.13 -2.94
CA PRO A 50 1.04 -16.19 -2.63
C PRO A 50 0.32 -17.55 -2.48
N SER A 51 1.01 -18.63 -2.79
CA SER A 51 0.42 -19.99 -2.86
C SER A 51 -0.13 -20.46 -1.51
N ASP A 52 0.46 -20.03 -0.41
CA ASP A 52 0.00 -20.34 0.95
C ASP A 52 -1.28 -19.59 1.35
N ALA A 53 -1.66 -18.51 0.63
CA ALA A 53 -2.94 -17.82 0.81
C ALA A 53 -4.16 -18.55 0.22
N LEU A 54 -3.99 -19.73 -0.35
CA LEU A 54 -5.09 -20.52 -0.94
C LEU A 54 -6.33 -20.66 -0.03
N PRO A 55 -6.22 -20.82 1.31
CA PRO A 55 -7.41 -20.82 2.18
C PRO A 55 -8.24 -19.53 2.08
N LEU A 56 -7.60 -18.37 2.08
CA LEU A 56 -8.28 -17.07 1.93
C LEU A 56 -8.86 -16.92 0.51
N VAL A 57 -8.12 -17.30 -0.53
CA VAL A 57 -8.59 -17.22 -1.92
C VAL A 57 -9.86 -18.06 -2.15
N ARG A 58 -9.98 -19.22 -1.52
CA ARG A 58 -11.19 -20.06 -1.57
C ARG A 58 -12.41 -19.36 -0.96
N LEU A 59 -12.21 -18.67 0.18
CA LEU A 59 -13.27 -17.91 0.83
C LEU A 59 -13.67 -16.69 0.01
N ILE A 60 -12.70 -15.96 -0.55
CA ILE A 60 -12.95 -14.85 -1.46
C ILE A 60 -13.75 -15.31 -2.68
N ALA A 61 -13.35 -16.42 -3.33
CA ALA A 61 -14.08 -16.97 -4.47
C ALA A 61 -15.53 -17.33 -4.11
N LYS A 62 -15.74 -17.94 -2.93
CA LYS A 62 -17.09 -18.24 -2.40
C LYS A 62 -17.94 -16.97 -2.26
N HIS A 63 -17.39 -15.91 -1.63
CA HIS A 63 -18.09 -14.63 -1.46
C HIS A 63 -18.29 -13.91 -2.80
N ALA A 64 -17.31 -13.93 -3.70
CA ALA A 64 -17.43 -13.36 -5.04
C ALA A 64 -18.58 -13.98 -5.84
N TYR A 65 -18.69 -15.32 -5.85
CA TYR A 65 -19.81 -16.00 -6.51
C TYR A 65 -21.14 -15.76 -5.83
N LYS A 66 -21.18 -15.62 -4.49
CA LYS A 66 -22.41 -15.21 -3.76
C LYS A 66 -22.83 -13.78 -4.13
N ALA A 67 -21.87 -12.87 -4.38
CA ALA A 67 -22.12 -11.53 -4.88
C ALA A 67 -22.52 -11.50 -6.35
N GLY A 68 -22.41 -12.62 -7.06
CA GLY A 68 -22.81 -12.76 -8.46
C GLY A 68 -21.68 -12.56 -9.46
N ALA A 69 -20.43 -12.82 -9.08
CA ALA A 69 -19.29 -12.82 -10.00
C ALA A 69 -19.54 -13.68 -11.24
N GLY A 70 -19.03 -13.28 -12.39
CA GLY A 70 -19.02 -14.08 -13.61
C GLY A 70 -17.99 -15.20 -13.52
N LEU A 71 -16.72 -14.84 -13.41
CA LEU A 71 -15.60 -15.77 -13.27
C LEU A 71 -14.58 -15.26 -12.27
N VAL A 72 -14.07 -16.13 -11.41
CA VAL A 72 -12.95 -15.83 -10.50
C VAL A 72 -11.71 -16.58 -10.97
N THR A 73 -10.65 -15.83 -11.31
CA THR A 73 -9.41 -16.40 -11.86
C THR A 73 -8.24 -16.06 -10.92
N PRO A 74 -7.72 -17.03 -10.15
CA PRO A 74 -6.55 -16.81 -9.29
C PRO A 74 -5.25 -17.12 -10.03
N PHE A 75 -4.23 -16.27 -9.77
CA PHE A 75 -2.83 -16.53 -10.10
C PHE A 75 -2.02 -16.56 -8.81
N PHE A 76 -1.16 -17.58 -8.68
CA PHE A 76 -0.35 -17.77 -7.49
C PHE A 76 1.13 -17.52 -7.76
N SER A 77 1.80 -16.83 -6.84
CA SER A 77 3.25 -16.79 -6.70
C SER A 77 3.69 -17.78 -5.63
N ASP A 78 4.97 -18.19 -5.69
CA ASP A 78 5.57 -19.05 -4.70
C ASP A 78 7.02 -18.62 -4.43
N ASN A 79 7.40 -18.51 -3.17
CA ASN A 79 8.70 -18.04 -2.74
C ASN A 79 9.82 -19.01 -3.17
N GLU A 80 9.61 -20.33 -3.05
CA GLU A 80 10.63 -21.32 -3.41
C GLU A 80 10.83 -21.39 -4.93
N ILE A 81 9.76 -21.26 -5.73
CA ILE A 81 9.87 -21.13 -7.20
C ILE A 81 10.63 -19.87 -7.58
N THR A 82 10.36 -18.75 -6.90
CA THR A 82 11.09 -17.50 -7.11
C THR A 82 12.58 -17.68 -6.80
N LEU A 83 12.93 -18.24 -5.64
CA LEU A 83 14.31 -18.50 -5.24
C LEU A 83 15.02 -19.49 -6.18
N ALA A 84 14.30 -20.51 -6.67
CA ALA A 84 14.86 -21.47 -7.63
C ALA A 84 15.32 -20.79 -8.92
N ARG A 85 14.59 -19.78 -9.41
CA ARG A 85 15.02 -18.96 -10.55
C ARG A 85 16.36 -18.30 -10.28
N TYR A 86 16.54 -17.63 -9.14
CA TYR A 86 17.81 -16.96 -8.81
C TYR A 86 18.99 -17.92 -8.61
N LYS A 87 18.72 -19.14 -8.16
CA LYS A 87 19.76 -20.17 -7.91
C LYS A 87 20.19 -20.92 -9.16
N TYR A 88 19.26 -21.22 -10.06
CA TYR A 88 19.47 -22.22 -11.11
C TYR A 88 19.24 -21.74 -12.53
N ALA A 89 18.57 -20.61 -12.74
CA ALA A 89 18.30 -20.12 -14.09
C ALA A 89 19.55 -19.51 -14.75
N SER A 90 19.60 -19.56 -16.08
CA SER A 90 20.64 -18.90 -16.86
C SER A 90 20.57 -17.37 -16.68
N ASP A 91 21.70 -16.69 -16.87
CA ASP A 91 21.83 -15.26 -16.62
C ASP A 91 20.89 -14.41 -17.50
N ASP A 92 20.72 -14.78 -18.75
CA ASP A 92 19.81 -14.12 -19.70
C ASP A 92 18.34 -14.22 -19.32
N SER A 93 17.97 -15.20 -18.49
CA SER A 93 16.59 -15.34 -17.99
C SER A 93 16.13 -14.14 -17.18
N PHE A 94 17.04 -13.37 -16.55
CA PHE A 94 16.68 -12.22 -15.73
C PHE A 94 16.22 -11.00 -16.53
N ASP A 95 16.46 -10.98 -17.85
CA ASP A 95 15.94 -9.96 -18.77
C ASP A 95 14.59 -10.31 -19.39
N VAL A 96 13.99 -11.45 -18.99
CA VAL A 96 12.72 -11.97 -19.54
C VAL A 96 11.62 -11.89 -18.49
N ALA A 97 10.43 -11.50 -18.95
CA ALA A 97 9.18 -11.51 -18.18
C ALA A 97 8.10 -12.33 -18.89
N ALA A 98 7.05 -12.71 -18.17
CA ALA A 98 5.89 -13.41 -18.73
C ALA A 98 4.93 -12.41 -19.43
N ASP A 99 5.34 -11.86 -20.55
CA ASP A 99 4.59 -10.83 -21.31
C ASP A 99 3.16 -11.25 -21.61
N TRP A 100 2.96 -12.53 -21.95
CA TRP A 100 1.64 -13.08 -22.25
C TRP A 100 0.68 -12.97 -21.07
N LEU A 101 1.19 -13.16 -19.84
CA LEU A 101 0.39 -13.07 -18.62
C LEU A 101 -0.07 -11.63 -18.39
N TYR A 102 0.84 -10.68 -18.48
CA TYR A 102 0.53 -9.27 -18.27
C TYR A 102 -0.34 -8.67 -19.37
N LYS A 103 -0.18 -9.14 -20.63
CA LYS A 103 -1.09 -8.81 -21.73
C LYS A 103 -2.49 -9.36 -21.47
N GLY A 104 -2.59 -10.62 -21.04
CA GLY A 104 -3.89 -11.23 -20.70
C GLY A 104 -4.57 -10.52 -19.51
N MET A 105 -3.81 -10.06 -18.50
CA MET A 105 -4.34 -9.22 -17.44
C MET A 105 -4.86 -7.88 -17.97
N GLY A 106 -4.12 -7.21 -18.86
CA GLY A 106 -4.55 -5.97 -19.50
C GLY A 106 -5.85 -6.14 -20.28
N GLU A 107 -5.95 -7.20 -21.09
CA GLU A 107 -7.17 -7.55 -21.84
C GLU A 107 -8.36 -7.85 -20.91
N ALA A 108 -8.12 -8.54 -19.78
CA ALA A 108 -9.15 -8.79 -18.78
C ALA A 108 -9.66 -7.48 -18.17
N PHE A 109 -8.77 -6.53 -17.88
CA PHE A 109 -9.14 -5.21 -17.36
C PHE A 109 -9.90 -4.38 -18.40
N ASP A 110 -9.53 -4.43 -19.67
CA ASP A 110 -10.31 -3.82 -20.77
C ASP A 110 -11.74 -4.38 -20.85
N ASN A 111 -11.93 -5.63 -20.44
CA ASN A 111 -13.22 -6.29 -20.34
C ASN A 111 -13.86 -6.17 -18.94
N ASN A 112 -13.55 -5.11 -18.20
CA ASN A 112 -14.14 -4.77 -16.91
C ASN A 112 -13.92 -5.83 -15.81
N THR A 113 -12.85 -6.62 -15.88
CA THR A 113 -12.47 -7.55 -14.81
C THR A 113 -11.92 -6.74 -13.61
N ALA A 114 -12.50 -6.95 -12.44
CA ALA A 114 -11.99 -6.37 -11.19
C ALA A 114 -10.68 -7.05 -10.77
N ARG A 115 -9.82 -6.34 -10.04
CA ARG A 115 -8.55 -6.88 -9.53
C ARG A 115 -8.52 -6.96 -8.02
N MET A 116 -8.04 -8.08 -7.48
CA MET A 116 -7.65 -8.21 -6.08
C MET A 116 -6.21 -8.72 -5.98
N ALA A 117 -5.40 -8.10 -5.13
CA ALA A 117 -4.07 -8.61 -4.79
C ALA A 117 -4.01 -8.97 -3.30
N ILE A 118 -3.38 -10.06 -3.00
CA ILE A 118 -3.14 -10.52 -1.62
C ILE A 118 -1.64 -10.46 -1.37
N ALA A 119 -1.23 -9.53 -0.51
CA ALA A 119 0.15 -9.42 -0.02
C ALA A 119 0.38 -10.47 1.08
N GLY A 120 1.55 -11.09 1.13
CA GLY A 120 1.83 -12.12 2.14
C GLY A 120 3.19 -12.78 1.95
N ASP A 121 3.95 -12.35 0.92
CA ASP A 121 5.28 -12.85 0.63
C ASP A 121 6.30 -12.46 1.72
N ASP A 122 7.44 -13.17 1.75
CA ASP A 122 8.58 -12.77 2.59
C ASP A 122 9.13 -11.41 2.12
N PRO A 123 9.08 -10.35 2.94
CA PRO A 123 9.58 -9.04 2.56
C PRO A 123 11.11 -9.01 2.31
N MET A 124 11.82 -10.06 2.73
CA MET A 124 13.28 -10.18 2.61
C MET A 124 13.70 -11.30 1.66
N LEU A 125 12.76 -11.87 0.88
CA LEU A 125 12.98 -13.05 0.04
C LEU A 125 14.25 -12.97 -0.81
N LEU A 126 14.49 -11.82 -1.44
CA LEU A 126 15.60 -11.62 -2.38
C LEU A 126 16.81 -10.90 -1.76
N SER A 127 16.79 -10.64 -0.45
CA SER A 127 17.86 -9.86 0.23
C SER A 127 19.25 -10.49 0.15
N ALA A 128 19.33 -11.82 0.01
CA ALA A 128 20.57 -12.56 -0.14
C ALA A 128 20.94 -12.88 -1.61
N MET A 129 20.12 -12.45 -2.56
CA MET A 129 20.35 -12.68 -3.99
C MET A 129 21.24 -11.59 -4.59
N ASP A 130 21.81 -11.87 -5.76
CA ASP A 130 22.62 -10.91 -6.51
C ASP A 130 21.76 -9.66 -6.86
N PRO A 131 22.11 -8.46 -6.36
CA PRO A 131 21.32 -7.24 -6.58
C PRO A 131 21.20 -6.86 -8.05
N GLU A 132 22.18 -7.17 -8.90
CA GLU A 132 22.12 -6.87 -10.34
C GLU A 132 21.08 -7.74 -11.03
N LYS A 133 21.03 -9.05 -10.72
CA LYS A 133 20.00 -9.95 -11.23
C LYS A 133 18.60 -9.55 -10.75
N VAL A 134 18.47 -9.15 -9.48
CA VAL A 134 17.21 -8.64 -8.94
C VAL A 134 16.75 -7.38 -9.67
N ALA A 135 17.64 -6.43 -9.91
CA ALA A 135 17.33 -5.20 -10.63
C ALA A 135 16.91 -5.47 -12.09
N ARG A 136 17.59 -6.38 -12.80
CA ARG A 136 17.25 -6.78 -14.18
C ARG A 136 15.88 -7.44 -14.25
N ALA A 137 15.61 -8.42 -13.38
CA ALA A 137 14.32 -9.10 -13.32
C ALA A 137 13.18 -8.14 -13.00
N ASN A 138 13.36 -7.23 -12.04
CA ASN A 138 12.38 -6.20 -11.69
C ASN A 138 12.12 -5.25 -12.87
N LYS A 139 13.16 -4.84 -13.59
CA LYS A 139 13.05 -3.98 -14.79
C LYS A 139 12.25 -4.67 -15.89
N ALA A 140 12.55 -5.95 -16.18
CA ALA A 140 11.83 -6.74 -17.18
C ALA A 140 10.35 -6.89 -16.82
N ASN A 141 10.06 -7.29 -15.57
CA ASN A 141 8.70 -7.43 -15.08
C ASN A 141 7.94 -6.08 -15.09
N SER A 142 8.54 -5.00 -14.62
CA SER A 142 7.92 -3.67 -14.61
C SER A 142 7.57 -3.18 -16.00
N LYS A 143 8.45 -3.44 -16.98
CA LYS A 143 8.20 -3.10 -18.39
C LYS A 143 7.02 -3.89 -18.96
N ALA A 144 7.00 -5.20 -18.73
CA ALA A 144 5.93 -6.07 -19.21
C ALA A 144 4.57 -5.76 -18.55
N TYR A 145 4.58 -5.47 -17.25
CA TYR A 145 3.37 -5.20 -16.47
C TYR A 145 2.83 -3.78 -16.67
N LYS A 146 3.64 -2.84 -17.18
CA LYS A 146 3.27 -1.43 -17.28
C LYS A 146 1.87 -1.19 -17.86
N PRO A 147 1.45 -1.78 -19.02
CA PRO A 147 0.12 -1.50 -19.58
C PRO A 147 -1.04 -1.93 -18.68
N ALA A 148 -0.93 -3.07 -18.01
CA ALA A 148 -1.94 -3.53 -17.05
C ALA A 148 -1.92 -2.71 -15.76
N ARG A 149 -0.72 -2.32 -15.27
CA ARG A 149 -0.57 -1.49 -14.09
C ARG A 149 -1.17 -0.09 -14.26
N GLU A 150 -1.02 0.51 -15.43
CA GLU A 150 -1.60 1.82 -15.73
C GLU A 150 -3.11 1.81 -15.55
N LYS A 151 -3.83 0.77 -15.99
CA LYS A 151 -5.28 0.62 -15.78
C LYS A 151 -5.67 0.57 -14.31
N ILE A 152 -4.83 -0.03 -13.47
CA ILE A 152 -5.03 -0.08 -12.02
C ILE A 152 -4.80 1.31 -11.41
N THR A 153 -3.65 1.94 -11.69
CA THR A 153 -3.27 3.23 -11.08
C THR A 153 -4.10 4.40 -11.59
N GLN A 154 -4.63 4.31 -12.82
CA GLN A 154 -5.57 5.27 -13.38
C GLN A 154 -7.02 5.00 -12.95
N PHE A 155 -7.23 3.92 -12.18
CA PHE A 155 -8.56 3.46 -11.74
C PHE A 155 -9.55 3.20 -12.90
N ASP A 156 -9.07 2.69 -14.00
CA ASP A 156 -9.95 2.26 -15.08
C ASP A 156 -10.92 1.18 -14.60
N ILE A 157 -10.45 0.35 -13.67
CA ILE A 157 -11.19 -0.73 -13.01
C ILE A 157 -11.19 -0.55 -11.48
N ASN A 158 -12.16 -1.18 -10.81
CA ASN A 158 -12.16 -1.33 -9.36
C ASN A 158 -11.15 -2.40 -8.93
N TRP A 159 -10.42 -2.10 -7.85
CA TRP A 159 -9.38 -2.98 -7.34
C TRP A 159 -9.20 -2.86 -5.83
N ASN A 160 -8.56 -3.88 -5.25
CA ASN A 160 -8.26 -3.93 -3.84
C ASN A 160 -6.96 -4.69 -3.56
N ILE A 161 -6.24 -4.27 -2.53
CA ILE A 161 -5.12 -5.00 -1.92
C ILE A 161 -5.48 -5.31 -0.48
N ILE A 162 -5.31 -6.57 -0.11
CA ILE A 162 -5.43 -7.07 1.27
C ILE A 162 -4.19 -7.89 1.62
N ALA A 163 -4.14 -8.42 2.83
CA ALA A 163 -3.00 -9.23 3.26
C ALA A 163 -3.41 -10.63 3.74
N TRP A 164 -2.47 -11.56 3.55
CA TRP A 164 -2.42 -12.89 4.12
C TRP A 164 -1.27 -12.99 5.11
N PRO A 165 -1.44 -13.59 6.31
CA PRO A 165 -0.34 -13.77 7.25
C PRO A 165 0.60 -14.90 6.81
N GLY A 166 1.43 -14.65 5.79
CA GLY A 166 2.42 -15.60 5.30
C GLY A 166 3.41 -16.00 6.40
N LEU A 167 3.81 -17.26 6.43
CA LEU A 167 4.67 -17.78 7.49
C LEU A 167 6.03 -17.09 7.53
N ALA A 168 6.65 -16.90 6.38
CA ALA A 168 7.97 -16.25 6.29
C ALA A 168 7.90 -14.78 6.77
N TRP A 169 6.84 -14.06 6.39
CA TRP A 169 6.57 -12.71 6.88
C TRP A 169 6.33 -12.71 8.40
N ALA A 170 5.54 -13.63 8.93
CA ALA A 170 5.28 -13.76 10.36
C ALA A 170 6.56 -14.00 11.16
N LYS A 171 7.45 -14.88 10.69
CA LYS A 171 8.75 -15.13 11.31
C LYS A 171 9.70 -13.94 11.23
N ARG A 172 9.56 -13.09 10.24
CA ARG A 172 10.30 -11.81 10.16
C ARG A 172 9.85 -10.83 11.24
N MET A 173 8.54 -10.73 11.46
CA MET A 173 7.98 -9.85 12.49
C MET A 173 8.19 -10.39 13.92
N PHE A 174 8.12 -11.70 14.08
CA PHE A 174 8.18 -12.38 15.39
C PHE A 174 9.22 -13.51 15.37
N PRO A 175 10.53 -13.19 15.26
CA PRO A 175 11.59 -14.18 15.07
C PRO A 175 11.73 -15.18 16.22
N ASP A 176 11.41 -14.76 17.44
CA ASP A 176 11.58 -15.57 18.66
C ASP A 176 10.39 -16.49 18.95
N LEU A 177 9.26 -16.32 18.26
CA LEU A 177 8.07 -17.15 18.48
C LEU A 177 8.11 -18.43 17.64
N PRO A 178 7.49 -19.54 18.11
CA PRO A 178 7.18 -20.70 17.26
C PRO A 178 6.38 -20.29 16.02
N GLU A 179 6.55 -21.00 14.92
CA GLU A 179 5.94 -20.65 13.60
C GLU A 179 4.43 -20.43 13.67
N ALA A 180 3.70 -21.37 14.29
CA ALA A 180 2.25 -21.25 14.41
C ALA A 180 1.83 -20.04 15.27
N GLU A 181 2.58 -19.72 16.32
CA GLU A 181 2.30 -18.56 17.16
C GLU A 181 2.64 -17.25 16.44
N ALA A 182 3.77 -17.19 15.74
CA ALA A 182 4.15 -16.05 14.90
C ALA A 182 3.07 -15.75 13.84
N GLN A 183 2.60 -16.80 13.14
CA GLN A 183 1.56 -16.66 12.13
C GLN A 183 0.21 -16.24 12.73
N SER A 184 -0.16 -16.77 13.88
CA SER A 184 -1.37 -16.34 14.62
C SER A 184 -1.28 -14.88 15.03
N ARG A 185 -0.11 -14.44 15.52
CA ARG A 185 0.13 -13.03 15.91
C ARG A 185 0.02 -12.08 14.72
N LEU A 186 0.61 -12.45 13.59
CA LEU A 186 0.49 -11.66 12.36
C LEU A 186 -0.96 -11.63 11.86
N ALA A 187 -1.68 -12.76 11.89
CA ALA A 187 -3.09 -12.82 11.53
C ALA A 187 -3.94 -11.86 12.37
N GLU A 188 -3.77 -11.86 13.69
CA GLU A 188 -4.49 -10.95 14.59
C GLU A 188 -4.14 -9.48 14.32
N ALA A 189 -2.88 -9.17 14.00
CA ALA A 189 -2.47 -7.82 13.64
C ALA A 189 -3.13 -7.36 12.32
N ILE A 190 -3.21 -8.22 11.30
CA ILE A 190 -3.91 -7.97 10.04
C ILE A 190 -5.40 -7.78 10.29
N PHE A 191 -6.05 -8.66 11.06
CA PHE A 191 -7.47 -8.56 11.38
C PHE A 191 -7.82 -7.28 12.13
N MET A 192 -6.99 -6.88 13.08
CA MET A 192 -7.14 -5.64 13.82
C MET A 192 -7.01 -4.42 12.90
N ALA A 193 -5.95 -4.34 12.10
CA ALA A 193 -5.72 -3.26 11.16
C ALA A 193 -6.85 -3.15 10.11
N SER A 194 -7.35 -4.29 9.64
CA SER A 194 -8.46 -4.38 8.67
C SER A 194 -9.85 -4.26 9.29
N ARG A 195 -9.98 -3.98 10.60
CA ARG A 195 -11.25 -3.89 11.35
C ARG A 195 -12.10 -5.16 11.33
N VAL A 196 -11.50 -6.31 11.04
CA VAL A 196 -12.18 -7.61 11.02
C VAL A 196 -12.65 -8.03 12.42
N ASN A 197 -12.05 -7.48 13.47
CA ASN A 197 -12.43 -7.73 14.86
C ASN A 197 -13.74 -7.04 15.27
N ALA A 198 -14.32 -6.19 14.41
CA ALA A 198 -15.65 -5.64 14.63
C ALA A 198 -16.76 -6.73 14.49
N ASP A 199 -17.90 -6.51 15.11
CA ASP A 199 -19.07 -7.39 14.94
C ASP A 199 -19.48 -7.46 13.47
N ASP A 200 -19.56 -6.31 12.81
CA ASP A 200 -19.78 -6.13 11.38
C ASP A 200 -18.64 -5.32 10.76
N PRO A 201 -17.64 -5.97 10.13
CA PRO A 201 -16.52 -5.29 9.47
C PRO A 201 -16.95 -4.40 8.29
N VAL A 202 -18.02 -4.76 7.56
CA VAL A 202 -18.51 -3.97 6.42
C VAL A 202 -19.07 -2.63 6.90
N GLU A 203 -19.88 -2.64 7.96
CA GLU A 203 -20.42 -1.40 8.55
C GLU A 203 -19.31 -0.58 9.25
N ALA A 204 -18.34 -1.23 9.87
CA ALA A 204 -17.16 -0.57 10.44
C ALA A 204 -16.35 0.18 9.36
N TRP A 205 -16.15 -0.43 8.19
CA TRP A 205 -15.48 0.21 7.05
C TRP A 205 -16.32 1.32 6.43
N LYS A 206 -17.63 1.18 6.36
CA LYS A 206 -18.52 2.25 5.87
C LYS A 206 -18.40 3.49 6.77
N THR A 207 -18.43 3.30 8.09
CA THR A 207 -18.22 4.37 9.07
C THR A 207 -16.82 4.99 8.93
N HIS A 208 -15.80 4.17 8.74
CA HIS A 208 -14.43 4.63 8.56
C HIS A 208 -14.25 5.44 7.27
N ASN A 209 -14.76 4.93 6.15
CA ASN A 209 -14.76 5.64 4.86
C ASN A 209 -15.46 7.00 4.95
N GLN A 210 -16.56 7.08 5.72
CA GLN A 210 -17.27 8.35 5.93
C GLN A 210 -16.37 9.36 6.67
N LYS A 211 -15.64 8.92 7.71
CA LYS A 211 -14.69 9.79 8.44
C LYS A 211 -13.55 10.27 7.54
N LEU A 212 -12.96 9.38 6.74
CA LEU A 212 -11.89 9.78 5.79
C LEU A 212 -12.43 10.74 4.72
N LYS A 213 -13.65 10.51 4.24
CA LYS A 213 -14.33 11.40 3.31
C LYS A 213 -14.53 12.80 3.90
N GLU A 214 -15.00 12.90 5.14
CA GLU A 214 -15.21 14.19 5.83
C GLU A 214 -13.89 14.96 5.98
N LYS A 215 -12.79 14.30 6.39
CA LYS A 215 -11.48 14.93 6.50
C LYS A 215 -10.95 15.38 5.12
N ARG A 216 -11.08 14.53 4.09
CA ARG A 216 -10.72 14.87 2.71
C ARG A 216 -11.52 16.07 2.18
N GLU A 217 -12.84 16.07 2.35
CA GLU A 217 -13.70 17.18 1.90
C GLU A 217 -13.38 18.49 2.63
N TRP A 218 -13.11 18.42 3.92
CA TRP A 218 -12.68 19.57 4.70
C TRP A 218 -11.36 20.14 4.19
N LEU A 219 -10.33 19.31 3.95
CA LEU A 219 -9.06 19.76 3.38
C LEU A 219 -9.22 20.37 1.99
N ASN A 220 -10.05 19.76 1.14
CA ASN A 220 -10.34 20.28 -0.20
C ASN A 220 -11.08 21.63 -0.17
N GLN A 221 -11.99 21.84 0.80
CA GLN A 221 -12.67 23.13 1.00
C GLN A 221 -11.71 24.24 1.48
N LYS A 222 -10.72 23.88 2.32
CA LYS A 222 -9.72 24.82 2.81
C LYS A 222 -8.76 25.30 1.72
N ASP A 223 -8.51 24.51 0.68
CA ASP A 223 -7.64 24.82 -0.47
C ASP A 223 -6.29 25.40 -0.01
N PHE A 224 -5.65 24.75 0.96
CA PHE A 224 -4.37 25.19 1.50
C PHE A 224 -3.31 25.26 0.39
N LYS A 225 -2.45 26.26 0.43
CA LYS A 225 -1.29 26.36 -0.48
C LYS A 225 -0.05 25.71 0.08
N GLU A 226 -0.04 25.48 1.39
CA GLU A 226 1.10 24.96 2.12
C GLU A 226 0.61 24.27 3.38
N ILE A 227 1.30 23.22 3.78
CA ILE A 227 1.19 22.63 5.11
C ILE A 227 2.57 22.60 5.77
N ARG A 228 2.61 22.73 7.09
CA ARG A 228 3.84 22.71 7.86
C ARG A 228 3.78 21.70 8.98
N PHE A 229 4.74 20.79 8.98
CA PHE A 229 4.96 19.79 10.02
C PHE A 229 5.95 20.33 11.04
N LYS A 230 5.64 20.19 12.32
CA LYS A 230 6.50 20.62 13.42
C LYS A 230 6.49 19.64 14.56
N GLY A 231 7.67 19.14 14.96
CA GLY A 231 7.84 18.16 16.02
C GLY A 231 9.30 17.78 16.22
N PRO A 232 9.60 16.79 17.03
CA PRO A 232 10.97 16.34 17.29
C PRO A 232 11.68 15.94 15.99
N GLY A 233 12.80 16.63 15.67
CA GLY A 233 13.60 16.37 14.46
C GLY A 233 12.93 16.82 13.14
N THR A 234 11.79 17.52 13.19
CA THR A 234 11.03 17.92 12.01
C THR A 234 10.57 19.38 12.13
N ASP A 235 10.97 20.21 11.17
CA ASP A 235 10.37 21.49 10.83
C ASP A 235 10.36 21.56 9.29
N LEU A 236 9.26 21.05 8.70
CA LEU A 236 9.12 20.85 7.28
C LEU A 236 7.93 21.65 6.75
N LYS A 237 8.19 22.48 5.77
CA LYS A 237 7.24 23.23 4.99
C LYS A 237 7.02 22.53 3.66
N VAL A 238 5.78 22.19 3.34
CA VAL A 238 5.40 21.50 2.10
C VAL A 238 4.38 22.34 1.36
N GLY A 239 4.80 22.99 0.26
CA GLY A 239 3.88 23.61 -0.68
C GLY A 239 3.07 22.54 -1.41
N LEU A 240 1.81 22.81 -1.69
CA LEU A 240 0.92 21.91 -2.40
C LEU A 240 0.85 22.28 -3.89
N ALA A 241 0.75 21.28 -4.76
CA ALA A 241 0.67 21.49 -6.21
C ALA A 241 -0.57 22.33 -6.59
N ASP A 242 -0.50 22.99 -7.74
CA ASP A 242 -1.66 23.70 -8.26
C ASP A 242 -2.77 22.72 -8.63
N ASP A 243 -4.00 23.10 -8.29
CA ASP A 243 -5.20 22.25 -8.46
C ASP A 243 -5.10 20.88 -7.76
N HIS A 244 -4.29 20.76 -6.71
CA HIS A 244 -4.24 19.54 -5.91
C HIS A 244 -5.61 19.18 -5.34
N GLU A 245 -5.85 17.89 -5.22
CA GLU A 245 -7.01 17.30 -4.57
C GLU A 245 -6.58 16.30 -3.51
N TRP A 246 -7.12 16.42 -2.31
CA TRP A 246 -6.93 15.44 -1.26
C TRP A 246 -7.77 14.20 -1.55
N MET A 247 -7.14 13.05 -1.46
CA MET A 247 -7.71 11.72 -1.68
C MET A 247 -7.64 10.91 -0.39
N GLY A 248 -8.32 9.76 -0.34
CA GLY A 248 -8.26 8.82 0.80
C GLY A 248 -9.56 8.04 0.97
N GLY A 249 -9.46 6.86 1.56
CA GLY A 249 -10.58 5.95 1.76
C GLY A 249 -11.13 5.36 0.45
N ALA A 250 -12.46 5.19 0.41
CA ALA A 250 -13.13 4.68 -0.78
C ALA A 250 -13.00 5.64 -1.98
N SER A 251 -12.74 5.09 -3.14
CA SER A 251 -12.60 5.82 -4.40
C SER A 251 -13.52 5.25 -5.48
N MET A 252 -14.04 6.11 -6.35
CA MET A 252 -14.80 5.68 -7.52
C MET A 252 -13.85 5.43 -8.68
N SER A 253 -13.90 4.24 -9.24
CA SER A 253 -13.17 3.89 -10.47
C SER A 253 -13.91 4.41 -11.71
N GLN A 254 -13.22 4.44 -12.86
CA GLN A 254 -13.78 5.00 -14.10
C GLN A 254 -14.95 4.17 -14.63
N ASN A 255 -15.02 2.88 -14.29
CA ASN A 255 -16.18 2.02 -14.59
C ASN A 255 -17.39 2.27 -13.67
N GLY A 256 -17.33 3.30 -12.78
CA GLY A 256 -18.42 3.72 -11.91
C GLY A 256 -18.57 2.91 -10.61
N VAL A 257 -17.63 2.02 -10.30
CA VAL A 257 -17.66 1.19 -9.10
C VAL A 257 -16.87 1.86 -7.96
N ILE A 258 -17.45 1.94 -6.78
CA ILE A 258 -16.76 2.39 -5.57
C ILE A 258 -16.00 1.20 -4.99
N CYS A 259 -14.70 1.38 -4.71
CA CYS A 259 -13.84 0.37 -4.11
C CYS A 259 -12.91 1.00 -3.06
N ASN A 260 -12.37 0.19 -2.16
CA ASN A 260 -11.28 0.55 -1.28
C ASN A 260 -9.99 -0.06 -1.84
N PRO A 261 -9.10 0.73 -2.45
CA PRO A 261 -7.86 0.21 -3.03
C PRO A 261 -7.00 -0.57 -2.05
N ASN A 262 -6.91 -0.07 -0.82
CA ASN A 262 -6.13 -0.68 0.25
C ASN A 262 -7.02 -1.01 1.45
N ILE A 263 -6.88 -2.22 1.98
CA ILE A 263 -7.37 -2.62 3.29
C ILE A 263 -6.19 -3.27 4.05
N PRO A 264 -5.65 -2.58 5.07
CA PRO A 264 -6.12 -1.34 5.68
C PRO A 264 -5.76 -0.06 4.90
N SER A 265 -6.42 1.05 5.24
CA SER A 265 -6.06 2.42 4.87
C SER A 265 -6.58 3.39 5.93
N GLU A 266 -5.71 4.30 6.40
CA GLU A 266 -5.99 5.28 7.48
C GLU A 266 -5.71 6.71 7.03
N GLU A 267 -5.28 6.89 5.80
CA GLU A 267 -4.70 8.11 5.28
C GLU A 267 -5.68 9.00 4.51
N VAL A 268 -5.33 10.30 4.53
CA VAL A 268 -5.76 11.29 3.53
C VAL A 268 -4.52 11.94 2.96
N PHE A 269 -4.33 11.87 1.66
CA PHE A 269 -3.09 12.26 0.99
C PHE A 269 -3.30 13.18 -0.22
N THR A 270 -2.25 13.89 -0.62
CA THR A 270 -2.26 14.74 -1.82
C THR A 270 -0.86 14.93 -2.40
N THR A 271 -0.78 15.67 -3.52
CA THR A 271 0.48 15.94 -4.24
C THR A 271 1.14 17.22 -3.74
N PRO A 272 2.40 17.16 -3.23
CA PRO A 272 3.23 18.32 -2.97
C PRO A 272 3.63 19.04 -4.26
N HIS A 273 3.96 20.33 -4.13
CA HIS A 273 4.62 21.08 -5.20
C HIS A 273 6.13 20.75 -5.21
N ALA A 274 6.59 20.13 -6.29
CA ALA A 274 7.95 19.58 -6.44
C ALA A 274 9.09 20.59 -6.14
N LEU A 275 8.85 21.91 -6.29
CA LEU A 275 9.83 22.97 -6.08
C LEU A 275 9.58 23.79 -4.80
N SER A 276 8.57 23.42 -4.00
CA SER A 276 8.14 24.22 -2.84
C SER A 276 8.15 23.41 -1.55
N VAL A 277 9.28 22.75 -1.26
CA VAL A 277 9.49 22.04 0.01
C VAL A 277 10.76 22.58 0.64
N GLU A 278 10.66 23.00 1.91
CA GLU A 278 11.76 23.63 2.65
C GLU A 278 11.85 23.08 4.08
N GLY A 279 13.08 22.99 4.60
CA GLY A 279 13.32 22.62 5.99
C GLY A 279 13.92 21.22 6.15
N HIS A 280 13.70 20.62 7.30
CA HIS A 280 14.27 19.31 7.62
C HIS A 280 13.20 18.37 8.20
N VAL A 281 13.42 17.09 7.98
CA VAL A 281 12.52 16.05 8.51
C VAL A 281 13.31 14.80 8.86
N SER A 282 12.88 14.15 9.94
CA SER A 282 13.41 12.86 10.38
C SER A 282 12.33 11.79 10.33
N SER A 283 12.72 10.56 9.94
CA SER A 283 11.81 9.42 10.05
C SER A 283 11.51 9.09 11.51
N THR A 284 10.28 8.70 11.77
CA THR A 284 9.82 8.25 13.11
C THR A 284 9.73 6.74 13.21
N LYS A 285 9.81 6.05 12.07
CA LYS A 285 9.84 4.59 11.97
C LYS A 285 10.88 4.18 10.91
N PRO A 286 11.46 2.97 11.02
CA PRO A 286 12.33 2.42 9.99
C PRO A 286 11.57 2.22 8.67
N LEU A 287 12.26 2.42 7.54
CA LEU A 287 11.78 2.11 6.20
C LEU A 287 12.32 0.75 5.76
N SER A 288 11.43 -0.18 5.40
CA SER A 288 11.81 -1.42 4.72
C SER A 288 11.78 -1.22 3.22
N HIS A 289 12.94 -1.24 2.56
CA HIS A 289 13.03 -1.04 1.12
C HIS A 289 13.91 -2.12 0.47
N GLN A 290 13.32 -2.90 -0.45
CA GLN A 290 14.01 -3.98 -1.19
C GLN A 290 14.87 -4.90 -0.30
N GLY A 291 14.32 -5.31 0.84
CA GLY A 291 15.01 -6.18 1.78
C GLY A 291 16.06 -5.50 2.66
N THR A 292 16.21 -4.18 2.58
CA THR A 292 17.10 -3.41 3.44
C THR A 292 16.28 -2.54 4.40
N LEU A 293 16.63 -2.58 5.68
CA LEU A 293 16.09 -1.67 6.66
C LEU A 293 16.91 -0.37 6.65
N ILE A 294 16.24 0.75 6.36
CA ILE A 294 16.81 2.09 6.42
C ILE A 294 16.25 2.76 7.66
N ASP A 295 17.12 3.17 8.59
CA ASP A 295 16.70 3.62 9.91
C ASP A 295 17.26 4.98 10.28
N ASN A 296 16.46 5.76 11.05
CA ASN A 296 16.78 7.12 11.45
C ASN A 296 17.14 8.00 10.24
N ILE A 297 16.29 8.01 9.22
CA ILE A 297 16.45 8.85 8.05
C ILE A 297 16.31 10.31 8.49
N ARG A 298 17.23 11.15 8.04
CA ARG A 298 17.16 12.61 8.17
C ARG A 298 17.51 13.25 6.84
N VAL A 299 16.64 14.12 6.35
CA VAL A 299 16.87 14.87 5.11
C VAL A 299 16.65 16.37 5.32
N ILE A 300 17.32 17.17 4.47
CA ILE A 300 17.14 18.60 4.35
C ILE A 300 16.63 18.90 2.94
N PHE A 301 15.56 19.66 2.87
CA PHE A 301 14.98 20.15 1.62
C PHE A 301 15.31 21.62 1.41
N GLU A 302 15.74 21.97 0.21
CA GLU A 302 15.90 23.34 -0.29
C GLU A 302 15.26 23.44 -1.68
N LYS A 303 14.30 24.33 -1.85
CA LYS A 303 13.56 24.53 -3.11
C LYS A 303 13.03 23.20 -3.68
N GLY A 304 12.47 22.36 -2.82
CA GLY A 304 11.87 21.08 -3.17
C GLY A 304 12.86 19.94 -3.38
N THR A 305 14.16 20.17 -3.35
CA THR A 305 15.16 19.13 -3.58
C THR A 305 15.86 18.75 -2.28
N ILE A 306 16.07 17.45 -2.05
CA ILE A 306 16.90 16.95 -0.96
C ILE A 306 18.36 17.30 -1.25
N THR A 307 18.94 18.17 -0.42
CA THR A 307 20.34 18.60 -0.48
C THR A 307 21.23 17.79 0.44
N GLU A 308 20.70 17.25 1.53
CA GLU A 308 21.40 16.36 2.47
C GLU A 308 20.49 15.19 2.86
N ALA A 309 21.05 13.97 2.85
CA ALA A 309 20.36 12.75 3.30
C ALA A 309 21.31 11.90 4.15
N LYS A 310 20.86 11.51 5.34
CA LYS A 310 21.57 10.68 6.31
C LYS A 310 20.67 9.59 6.82
N ALA A 311 21.27 8.45 7.20
CA ALA A 311 20.59 7.38 7.93
C ALA A 311 21.60 6.64 8.82
N THR A 312 21.17 6.15 9.98
CA THR A 312 22.05 5.35 10.87
C THR A 312 22.26 3.93 10.35
N LYS A 313 21.28 3.42 9.59
CA LYS A 313 21.32 2.16 8.84
C LYS A 313 20.86 2.38 7.41
N GLY A 314 21.47 1.70 6.44
CA GLY A 314 21.00 1.70 5.06
C GLY A 314 21.26 3.01 4.29
N GLU A 315 22.09 3.93 4.79
CA GLU A 315 22.39 5.23 4.14
C GLU A 315 22.85 5.07 2.67
N THR A 316 23.67 4.06 2.39
CA THR A 316 24.12 3.79 1.01
C THR A 316 22.96 3.43 0.10
N VAL A 317 21.97 2.68 0.60
CA VAL A 317 20.76 2.32 -0.18
C VAL A 317 19.89 3.55 -0.37
N LEU A 318 19.69 4.35 0.68
CA LEU A 318 18.95 5.62 0.59
C LEU A 318 19.54 6.52 -0.50
N ASN A 319 20.85 6.74 -0.50
CA ASN A 319 21.51 7.59 -1.49
C ASN A 319 21.39 7.03 -2.91
N LYS A 320 21.51 5.70 -3.11
CA LYS A 320 21.29 5.07 -4.42
C LYS A 320 19.86 5.28 -4.93
N VAL A 321 18.88 5.22 -4.05
CA VAL A 321 17.47 5.49 -4.37
C VAL A 321 17.30 6.95 -4.80
N LEU A 322 17.88 7.89 -4.05
CA LEU A 322 17.85 9.32 -4.37
C LEU A 322 18.58 9.68 -5.68
N ASP A 323 19.48 8.84 -6.14
CA ASP A 323 20.23 9.01 -7.39
C ASP A 323 19.57 8.27 -8.59
N SER A 324 18.39 7.70 -8.42
CA SER A 324 17.69 6.94 -9.47
C SER A 324 17.31 7.81 -10.68
N ASP A 325 16.85 9.02 -10.43
CA ASP A 325 16.55 10.06 -11.42
C ASP A 325 16.44 11.43 -10.75
N GLU A 326 16.21 12.49 -11.54
CA GLU A 326 16.11 13.86 -11.02
C GLU A 326 14.93 14.04 -10.05
N GLY A 327 13.80 13.37 -10.31
CA GLY A 327 12.60 13.43 -9.47
C GLY A 327 12.72 12.65 -8.16
N ALA A 328 13.67 11.72 -8.04
CA ALA A 328 13.85 10.89 -6.86
C ALA A 328 14.20 11.69 -5.58
N ARG A 329 14.80 12.87 -5.74
CA ARG A 329 15.14 13.78 -4.65
C ARG A 329 14.03 14.77 -4.29
N ARG A 330 12.83 14.60 -4.84
CA ARG A 330 11.67 15.46 -4.63
C ARG A 330 10.51 14.67 -4.07
N LEU A 331 9.56 15.35 -3.44
CA LEU A 331 8.35 14.71 -2.95
C LEU A 331 7.35 14.47 -4.08
N GLY A 332 6.70 13.32 -4.04
CA GLY A 332 5.54 12.93 -4.84
C GLY A 332 4.25 12.89 -4.04
N GLU A 333 4.35 12.68 -2.72
CA GLU A 333 3.18 12.57 -1.85
C GLU A 333 3.42 13.19 -0.48
N VAL A 334 2.34 13.67 0.12
CA VAL A 334 2.23 13.98 1.54
C VAL A 334 0.92 13.43 2.07
N ALA A 335 0.99 12.63 3.13
CA ALA A 335 -0.14 11.92 3.71
C ALA A 335 -0.33 12.22 5.20
N LEU A 336 -1.58 12.32 5.59
CA LEU A 336 -2.02 12.60 6.95
C LEU A 336 -2.69 11.37 7.55
N VAL A 337 -2.07 10.81 8.58
CA VAL A 337 -2.52 9.64 9.32
C VAL A 337 -2.48 9.95 10.81
N PRO A 338 -3.58 9.81 11.55
CA PRO A 338 -3.58 10.09 12.98
C PRO A 338 -2.76 9.05 13.76
N ASN A 339 -2.09 9.48 14.81
CA ASN A 339 -1.32 8.61 15.70
C ASN A 339 -2.22 7.59 16.43
N SER A 340 -3.53 7.84 16.47
CA SER A 340 -4.55 6.91 16.96
C SER A 340 -4.92 5.79 15.99
N SER A 341 -4.29 5.71 14.80
CA SER A 341 -4.55 4.63 13.85
C SER A 341 -4.34 3.26 14.52
N PRO A 342 -5.10 2.22 14.17
CA PRO A 342 -4.91 0.88 14.73
C PRO A 342 -3.49 0.35 14.54
N ILE A 343 -2.88 0.66 13.40
CA ILE A 343 -1.52 0.23 13.06
C ILE A 343 -0.50 0.95 13.95
N SER A 344 -0.63 2.27 14.14
CA SER A 344 0.22 3.02 15.06
C SER A 344 0.14 2.47 16.48
N LYS A 345 -1.08 2.24 16.99
CA LYS A 345 -1.33 1.69 18.34
C LYS A 345 -0.79 0.28 18.54
N SER A 346 -0.63 -0.51 17.48
CA SER A 346 -0.05 -1.84 17.58
C SER A 346 1.43 -1.81 18.00
N GLY A 347 2.13 -0.71 17.70
CA GLY A 347 3.58 -0.59 17.92
C GLY A 347 4.42 -1.50 17.01
N LEU A 348 3.80 -2.22 16.07
CA LEU A 348 4.47 -3.18 15.18
C LEU A 348 5.07 -2.46 13.97
N LEU A 349 6.19 -2.98 13.48
CA LEU A 349 6.72 -2.73 12.15
C LEU A 349 6.40 -3.95 11.29
N PHE A 350 5.61 -3.76 10.25
CA PHE A 350 5.13 -4.86 9.41
C PHE A 350 6.11 -5.26 8.31
N TYR A 351 7.11 -4.42 8.00
CA TYR A 351 7.99 -4.58 6.82
C TYR A 351 7.20 -4.65 5.51
N ASN A 352 6.02 -4.05 5.48
CA ASN A 352 5.11 -4.02 4.35
C ASN A 352 4.45 -2.66 4.26
N THR A 353 4.65 -1.96 3.15
CA THR A 353 4.18 -0.59 2.91
C THR A 353 2.68 -0.45 3.12
N LEU A 354 1.85 -1.42 2.69
CA LEU A 354 0.40 -1.42 2.92
C LEU A 354 0.00 -1.16 4.38
N PHE A 355 0.84 -1.57 5.33
CA PHE A 355 0.61 -1.34 6.77
C PHE A 355 1.41 -0.18 7.30
N ASP A 356 2.72 -0.16 7.01
CA ASP A 356 3.65 0.75 7.66
C ASP A 356 3.37 2.22 7.31
N GLU A 357 2.93 2.52 6.07
CA GLU A 357 2.48 3.86 5.67
C GLU A 357 1.26 4.34 6.48
N ASN A 358 0.38 3.43 6.86
CA ASN A 358 -0.82 3.71 7.64
C ASN A 358 -0.57 3.79 9.16
N ALA A 359 0.68 3.69 9.60
CA ALA A 359 1.07 3.84 11.00
C ALA A 359 1.32 5.29 11.42
N ALA A 360 1.56 6.22 10.49
CA ALA A 360 1.85 7.63 10.81
C ALA A 360 1.70 8.51 9.57
N CYS A 361 1.60 9.84 9.77
CA CYS A 361 1.82 10.77 8.66
C CYS A 361 3.11 10.42 7.94
N HIS A 362 3.10 10.45 6.61
CA HIS A 362 4.25 10.08 5.80
C HIS A 362 4.43 11.01 4.60
N ILE A 363 5.58 10.92 3.99
CA ILE A 363 5.91 11.56 2.73
C ILE A 363 6.45 10.49 1.78
N ALA A 364 6.13 10.61 0.48
CA ALA A 364 6.75 9.79 -0.53
C ALA A 364 7.78 10.56 -1.35
N LEU A 365 8.92 9.92 -1.58
CA LEU A 365 9.91 10.38 -2.56
C LEU A 365 9.48 9.96 -3.95
N GLY A 366 9.63 10.85 -4.93
CA GLY A 366 9.51 10.49 -6.34
C GLY A 366 8.17 10.82 -6.98
N GLN A 367 7.55 9.83 -7.64
CA GLN A 367 6.38 9.99 -8.50
C GLN A 367 5.14 10.41 -7.70
N CYS A 368 4.42 11.43 -8.18
CA CYS A 368 3.11 11.78 -7.64
C CYS A 368 1.97 11.03 -8.34
N TYR A 369 0.79 11.02 -7.71
CA TYR A 369 -0.42 10.43 -8.30
C TYR A 369 -1.21 11.48 -9.11
N SER A 370 -1.47 11.20 -10.38
CA SER A 370 -2.28 12.06 -11.26
C SER A 370 -3.71 12.29 -10.75
N LYS A 371 -4.24 11.35 -9.96
CA LYS A 371 -5.55 11.49 -9.30
C LYS A 371 -5.65 12.60 -8.27
N CYS A 372 -4.51 13.07 -7.75
CA CYS A 372 -4.48 14.16 -6.79
C CYS A 372 -4.54 15.54 -7.46
N PHE A 373 -5.08 15.62 -8.68
CA PHE A 373 -5.34 16.88 -9.40
C PHE A 373 -6.82 16.99 -9.77
N LYS A 374 -7.43 18.14 -9.50
CA LYS A 374 -8.84 18.42 -9.72
C LYS A 374 -9.23 18.25 -11.20
N GLY A 375 -10.30 17.49 -11.43
CA GLY A 375 -11.01 17.45 -12.72
C GLY A 375 -10.29 16.75 -13.86
N GLU A 376 -9.06 16.30 -13.71
CA GLU A 376 -8.28 15.76 -14.82
C GLU A 376 -8.00 14.27 -14.67
N LYS A 377 -8.21 13.55 -15.78
CA LYS A 377 -7.89 12.12 -15.90
C LYS A 377 -6.69 11.96 -16.81
N ASN A 378 -5.74 11.10 -16.43
CA ASN A 378 -4.63 10.69 -17.29
C ASN A 378 -3.68 11.84 -17.71
N LEU A 379 -3.28 12.68 -16.76
CA LEU A 379 -2.30 13.73 -17.02
C LEU A 379 -0.97 13.13 -17.52
N SER A 380 -0.43 13.72 -18.58
CA SER A 380 0.93 13.45 -19.01
C SER A 380 1.97 13.98 -18.00
N ALA A 381 3.20 13.48 -18.05
CA ALA A 381 4.28 13.96 -17.18
C ALA A 381 4.52 15.48 -17.33
N SER A 382 4.33 16.05 -18.52
CA SER A 382 4.46 17.49 -18.76
C SER A 382 3.32 18.30 -18.14
N GLU A 383 2.09 17.79 -18.16
CA GLU A 383 0.93 18.41 -17.52
C GLU A 383 1.05 18.35 -15.99
N ILE A 384 1.48 17.20 -15.44
CA ILE A 384 1.80 17.07 -14.01
C ILE A 384 2.85 18.09 -13.59
N SER A 385 3.95 18.21 -14.33
CA SER A 385 5.03 19.15 -14.04
C SER A 385 4.56 20.61 -14.13
N SER A 386 3.70 20.95 -15.10
CA SER A 386 3.17 22.33 -15.24
C SER A 386 2.28 22.76 -14.07
N LYS A 387 1.68 21.79 -13.35
CA LYS A 387 0.90 21.99 -12.11
C LYS A 387 1.76 21.91 -10.83
N GLY A 388 3.06 21.74 -10.97
CA GLY A 388 4.00 21.60 -9.86
C GLY A 388 4.15 20.19 -9.31
N GLY A 389 3.51 19.18 -9.90
CA GLY A 389 3.70 17.79 -9.50
C GLY A 389 5.06 17.23 -9.93
N ASN A 390 5.50 16.16 -9.28
CA ASN A 390 6.78 15.52 -9.53
C ASN A 390 6.63 14.24 -10.36
N SER A 391 7.58 13.99 -11.26
CA SER A 391 7.69 12.75 -12.02
C SER A 391 8.99 12.04 -11.70
N SER A 392 8.93 10.72 -11.48
CA SER A 392 10.08 9.88 -11.17
C SER A 392 9.81 8.43 -11.53
N MET A 393 10.86 7.62 -11.58
CA MET A 393 10.75 6.15 -11.69
C MET A 393 10.43 5.47 -10.36
N ILE A 394 10.60 6.18 -9.23
CA ILE A 394 10.35 5.66 -7.89
C ILE A 394 9.13 6.32 -7.25
N HIS A 395 8.55 5.62 -6.27
CA HIS A 395 7.60 6.14 -5.29
C HIS A 395 7.87 5.37 -3.99
N ILE A 396 8.32 6.07 -2.94
CA ILE A 396 8.77 5.42 -1.70
C ILE A 396 8.29 6.23 -0.50
N ASP A 397 7.37 5.62 0.24
CA ASP A 397 6.78 6.19 1.44
C ASP A 397 7.67 5.94 2.66
N TRP A 398 7.79 6.94 3.53
CA TRP A 398 8.42 6.80 4.81
C TRP A 398 7.81 7.71 5.87
N MET A 399 7.67 7.19 7.08
CA MET A 399 6.88 7.74 8.15
C MET A 399 7.62 8.87 8.87
N ILE A 400 6.93 9.99 9.04
CA ILE A 400 7.43 11.21 9.71
C ILE A 400 6.54 11.65 10.88
N GLY A 401 5.34 11.07 10.99
CA GLY A 401 4.36 11.37 12.03
C GLY A 401 4.67 10.72 13.38
N SER A 402 4.22 11.33 14.45
CA SER A 402 4.27 10.81 15.81
C SER A 402 3.21 11.48 16.67
N GLY A 403 3.04 11.03 17.92
CA GLY A 403 2.18 11.69 18.91
C GLY A 403 2.68 13.07 19.39
N GLU A 404 3.79 13.56 18.85
CA GLU A 404 4.36 14.88 19.18
C GLU A 404 4.40 15.82 17.97
N ILE A 405 3.81 15.42 16.81
CA ILE A 405 3.78 16.23 15.60
C ILE A 405 2.56 17.16 15.61
N ASP A 406 2.79 18.42 15.33
CA ASP A 406 1.74 19.39 15.01
C ASP A 406 1.77 19.68 13.51
N ILE A 407 0.60 19.88 12.89
CA ILE A 407 0.48 20.23 11.48
C ILE A 407 -0.45 21.42 11.34
N ASP A 408 0.01 22.44 10.63
CA ASP A 408 -0.75 23.64 10.29
C ASP A 408 -0.89 23.77 8.78
N GLY A 409 -2.08 24.13 8.30
CA GLY A 409 -2.34 24.53 6.92
C GLY A 409 -2.33 26.05 6.76
N PHE A 410 -1.86 26.51 5.61
CA PHE A 410 -1.81 27.94 5.27
C PHE A 410 -2.58 28.17 3.97
N GLY A 411 -3.59 29.06 4.04
CA GLY A 411 -4.37 29.50 2.88
C GLY A 411 -3.64 30.51 2.01
N LYS A 412 -4.30 30.95 0.92
CA LYS A 412 -3.76 31.95 -0.02
C LYS A 412 -3.41 33.30 0.64
N ASP A 413 -4.19 33.67 1.64
CA ASP A 413 -4.03 34.96 2.37
C ASP A 413 -3.07 34.80 3.56
N GLY A 414 -2.43 33.66 3.72
CA GLY A 414 -1.52 33.35 4.82
C GLY A 414 -2.22 32.97 6.12
N ASP A 415 -3.53 32.79 6.10
CA ASP A 415 -4.30 32.33 7.25
C ASP A 415 -3.85 30.96 7.70
N LYS A 416 -3.50 30.87 8.99
CA LYS A 416 -3.03 29.65 9.62
C LYS A 416 -4.21 28.88 10.24
N VAL A 417 -4.39 27.65 9.84
CA VAL A 417 -5.42 26.74 10.35
C VAL A 417 -4.76 25.48 10.91
N PRO A 418 -5.01 25.09 12.18
CA PRO A 418 -4.48 23.85 12.70
C PRO A 418 -5.16 22.65 12.04
N ILE A 419 -4.36 21.68 11.60
CA ILE A 419 -4.83 20.40 11.04
C ILE A 419 -4.63 19.28 12.06
N PHE A 420 -3.42 19.19 12.63
CA PHE A 420 -3.08 18.23 13.68
C PHE A 420 -2.51 18.93 14.90
N ARG A 421 -2.81 18.34 16.08
CA ARG A 421 -2.13 18.66 17.34
C ARG A 421 -1.79 17.35 18.05
N LYS A 422 -0.53 17.23 18.47
CA LYS A 422 -0.02 16.01 19.14
C LYS A 422 -0.35 14.73 18.37
N GLY A 423 -0.18 14.77 17.03
CA GLY A 423 -0.41 13.64 16.15
C GLY A 423 -1.88 13.29 15.87
N GLU A 424 -2.84 14.09 16.31
CA GLU A 424 -4.27 13.83 16.11
C GLU A 424 -4.94 14.97 15.34
N TRP A 425 -6.00 14.62 14.58
CA TRP A 425 -6.84 15.62 13.93
C TRP A 425 -7.40 16.62 14.95
N VAL A 426 -7.37 17.89 14.59
CA VAL A 426 -8.11 18.93 15.33
C VAL A 426 -9.57 18.87 14.87
N ASP A 427 -10.51 18.86 15.84
CA ASP A 427 -11.97 18.88 15.59
C ASP A 427 -12.47 20.25 15.14
#